data_e1f7657a40aad5c0aec68b41f377eabb
#
_entry.id   e1f7657a40aad5c0aec68b41f377eabb
#
_cell.length_a   1.000
_cell.length_b   1.000
_cell.length_c   1.000
_cell.angle_alpha   90.00
_cell.angle_beta   90.00
_cell.angle_gamma   90.00
#
_symmetry.space_group_name_H-M   'P 1'
#
loop_
_entity.id
_entity.type
_entity.pdbx_description
1 polymer ?
#
loop_
_entity_poly.entity_id
_entity_poly.type
_entity_poly.pdbx_seq_one_letter_code
_entity_poly.pdbx_strand_id
1 'polypeptide(L)'
;MKLASSPAHITIDKLTFDYGGERPAVDSLSFDIAKGEFIGLLGPSGCGKSTTLRMFAGLLAPTSGQIIMGGENIVSRPPWERNLGLVFQSYALFPHMTVAQNVAFGLRLRKVGKEESASRVAEALRAVRLEGFGNRRPAELSGGQQQRVAIARAIVIEPEILLLDEPLSNLDARLRDEMRFEIRDIQSRTGITTLFVTHDQQEALTMCDRIAVMNGGRLEQIGTPVEVYDKAATPFVAGFIGRANSVPATLSLGTGTPRLDHEGQALPAPGVDELPKDAGEGAKMSAMVRPHAIQLSRPDAGGLTARVIRSVFVGSVIEVELELVGGQKLVAELRPGSEEAQLAQPGADVALNWRSTDMRIFAA
;
A
#
# COMPACT_ATOMS: atom_id res chain seq x y z
N MET A 1 -21.30 1.54 7.41
CA MET A 1 -21.99 0.40 6.78
C MET A 1 -21.01 -0.76 6.79
N LYS A 2 -21.21 -1.79 7.63
CA LYS A 2 -20.37 -2.97 7.64
C LYS A 2 -20.57 -3.67 6.30
N LEU A 3 -19.55 -3.69 5.45
CA LEU A 3 -19.50 -4.57 4.30
C LEU A 3 -19.66 -5.99 4.85
N ALA A 4 -20.77 -6.65 4.50
CA ALA A 4 -20.95 -8.06 4.76
C ALA A 4 -19.74 -8.77 4.13
N SER A 5 -18.98 -9.51 4.92
CA SER A 5 -17.84 -10.27 4.43
C SER A 5 -18.33 -11.28 3.39
N SER A 6 -18.10 -11.00 2.11
CA SER A 6 -18.20 -12.04 1.09
C SER A 6 -17.33 -13.22 1.53
N PRO A 7 -17.76 -14.47 1.33
CA PRO A 7 -16.92 -15.61 1.70
C PRO A 7 -15.54 -15.48 1.06
N ALA A 8 -14.50 -15.82 1.83
CA ALA A 8 -13.13 -15.77 1.36
C ALA A 8 -12.99 -16.62 0.09
N HIS A 9 -12.47 -16.01 -0.98
CA HIS A 9 -12.15 -16.71 -2.22
C HIS A 9 -10.78 -17.39 -2.10
N ILE A 10 -9.86 -16.72 -1.40
CA ILE A 10 -8.52 -17.22 -1.13
C ILE A 10 -8.21 -16.95 0.34
N THR A 11 -7.67 -17.95 1.03
CA THR A 11 -7.18 -17.84 2.41
C THR A 11 -5.72 -18.19 2.46
N ILE A 12 -4.92 -17.29 3.02
CA ILE A 12 -3.54 -17.53 3.41
C ILE A 12 -3.55 -17.79 4.91
N ASP A 13 -3.06 -18.96 5.32
CA ASP A 13 -3.06 -19.37 6.72
C ASP A 13 -1.66 -19.76 7.19
N LYS A 14 -1.11 -18.94 8.11
CA LYS A 14 0.20 -19.10 8.76
C LYS A 14 1.34 -19.40 7.78
N LEU A 15 1.30 -18.77 6.60
CA LEU A 15 2.28 -19.00 5.56
C LEU A 15 3.66 -18.54 6.04
N THR A 16 4.64 -19.45 5.98
CA THR A 16 6.01 -19.19 6.46
C THR A 16 7.02 -19.65 5.42
N PHE A 17 8.05 -18.85 5.21
CA PHE A 17 9.18 -19.22 4.37
C PHE A 17 10.50 -18.75 4.96
N ASP A 18 11.44 -19.66 5.06
CA ASP A 18 12.78 -19.42 5.56
C ASP A 18 13.84 -19.80 4.52
N TYR A 19 14.73 -18.87 4.22
CA TYR A 19 15.92 -19.10 3.39
C TYR A 19 17.09 -19.71 4.18
N GLY A 20 16.91 -20.04 5.47
CA GLY A 20 17.97 -20.52 6.35
C GLY A 20 18.75 -19.38 7.02
N GLY A 21 18.17 -18.21 7.16
CA GLY A 21 18.75 -17.06 7.86
C GLY A 21 18.38 -17.01 9.36
N GLU A 22 18.74 -15.91 10.03
CA GLU A 22 18.38 -15.69 11.45
C GLU A 22 16.87 -15.53 11.67
N ARG A 23 16.15 -15.08 10.65
CA ARG A 23 14.68 -14.88 10.69
C ARG A 23 14.05 -15.34 9.37
N PRO A 24 12.83 -15.89 9.44
CA PRO A 24 12.08 -16.22 8.22
C PRO A 24 11.86 -14.97 7.36
N ALA A 25 11.92 -15.14 6.04
CA ALA A 25 11.58 -14.08 5.09
C ALA A 25 10.08 -13.77 5.08
N VAL A 26 9.24 -14.77 5.41
CA VAL A 26 7.81 -14.63 5.69
C VAL A 26 7.53 -15.46 6.93
N ASP A 27 6.86 -14.86 7.93
CA ASP A 27 6.64 -15.45 9.23
C ASP A 27 5.14 -15.43 9.58
N SER A 28 4.52 -16.60 9.53
CA SER A 28 3.13 -16.86 9.96
C SER A 28 2.11 -15.88 9.33
N LEU A 29 2.29 -15.55 8.05
CA LEU A 29 1.42 -14.62 7.34
C LEU A 29 0.02 -15.20 7.18
N SER A 30 -1.02 -14.47 7.64
CA SER A 30 -2.42 -14.90 7.54
C SER A 30 -3.33 -13.75 7.15
N PHE A 31 -4.10 -13.92 6.06
CA PHE A 31 -5.18 -13.02 5.65
C PHE A 31 -6.04 -13.66 4.57
N ASP A 32 -7.23 -13.10 4.37
CA ASP A 32 -8.18 -13.55 3.36
C ASP A 32 -8.29 -12.55 2.21
N ILE A 33 -8.60 -13.05 1.00
CA ILE A 33 -8.88 -12.24 -0.19
C ILE A 33 -10.29 -12.61 -0.68
N ALA A 34 -11.14 -11.60 -0.86
CA ALA A 34 -12.47 -11.79 -1.41
C ALA A 34 -12.43 -11.97 -2.93
N LYS A 35 -13.47 -12.58 -3.50
CA LYS A 35 -13.57 -12.72 -4.96
C LYS A 35 -13.68 -11.34 -5.62
N GLY A 36 -12.86 -11.11 -6.64
CA GLY A 36 -12.81 -9.85 -7.37
C GLY A 36 -12.12 -8.71 -6.61
N GLU A 37 -11.55 -8.96 -5.45
CA GLU A 37 -10.81 -7.97 -4.66
C GLU A 37 -9.45 -7.65 -5.28
N PHE A 38 -9.07 -6.38 -5.23
CA PHE A 38 -7.72 -5.91 -5.55
C PHE A 38 -6.97 -5.63 -4.25
N ILE A 39 -6.15 -6.58 -3.82
CA ILE A 39 -5.38 -6.45 -2.57
C ILE A 39 -3.91 -6.15 -2.87
N GLY A 40 -3.35 -5.17 -2.13
CA GLY A 40 -1.94 -4.80 -2.21
C GLY A 40 -1.11 -5.37 -1.07
N LEU A 41 0.05 -5.97 -1.36
CA LEU A 41 1.11 -6.20 -0.39
C LEU A 41 2.07 -5.01 -0.44
N LEU A 42 2.14 -4.24 0.63
CA LEU A 42 2.94 -3.04 0.75
C LEU A 42 3.93 -3.16 1.92
N GLY A 43 5.14 -2.66 1.77
CA GLY A 43 6.15 -2.67 2.84
C GLY A 43 7.54 -2.33 2.32
N PRO A 44 8.53 -2.14 3.19
CA PRO A 44 9.91 -1.85 2.81
C PRO A 44 10.53 -2.98 2.01
N SER A 45 11.66 -2.69 1.36
CA SER A 45 12.43 -3.71 0.65
C SER A 45 12.87 -4.82 1.62
N GLY A 46 12.77 -6.08 1.15
CA GLY A 46 13.16 -7.24 1.98
C GLY A 46 12.12 -7.71 3.01
N CYS A 47 10.93 -7.08 3.14
CA CYS A 47 9.91 -7.51 4.11
C CYS A 47 9.10 -8.75 3.71
N GLY A 48 9.42 -9.44 2.61
CA GLY A 48 8.79 -10.72 2.24
C GLY A 48 7.71 -10.67 1.14
N LYS A 49 7.37 -9.52 0.56
CA LYS A 49 6.31 -9.36 -0.46
C LYS A 49 6.48 -10.26 -1.68
N SER A 50 7.60 -10.13 -2.40
CA SER A 50 7.87 -10.95 -3.58
C SER A 50 8.07 -12.43 -3.23
N THR A 51 8.56 -12.74 -2.02
CA THR A 51 8.63 -14.12 -1.51
C THR A 51 7.22 -14.69 -1.36
N THR A 52 6.29 -13.94 -0.76
CA THR A 52 4.87 -14.31 -0.62
C THR A 52 4.25 -14.54 -2.00
N LEU A 53 4.45 -13.62 -2.94
CA LEU A 53 3.93 -13.76 -4.30
C LEU A 53 4.50 -15.00 -5.01
N ARG A 54 5.80 -15.29 -4.86
CA ARG A 54 6.42 -16.49 -5.43
C ARG A 54 5.91 -17.78 -4.83
N MET A 55 5.60 -17.80 -3.53
CA MET A 55 4.93 -18.94 -2.89
C MET A 55 3.53 -19.14 -3.46
N PHE A 56 2.78 -18.06 -3.66
CA PHE A 56 1.49 -18.07 -4.34
C PHE A 56 1.59 -18.66 -5.75
N ALA A 57 2.56 -18.20 -6.52
CA ALA A 57 2.82 -18.67 -7.87
C ALA A 57 3.32 -20.13 -7.95
N GLY A 58 3.68 -20.75 -6.81
CA GLY A 58 4.28 -22.10 -6.77
C GLY A 58 5.74 -22.14 -7.22
N LEU A 59 6.39 -20.98 -7.31
CA LEU A 59 7.81 -20.85 -7.63
C LEU A 59 8.70 -21.09 -6.42
N LEU A 60 8.13 -20.99 -5.22
CA LEU A 60 8.76 -21.34 -3.94
C LEU A 60 7.79 -22.21 -3.15
N ALA A 61 8.29 -23.29 -2.56
CA ALA A 61 7.52 -24.10 -1.64
C ALA A 61 7.61 -23.48 -0.22
N PRO A 62 6.50 -23.15 0.45
CA PRO A 62 6.55 -22.62 1.81
C PRO A 62 7.15 -23.67 2.76
N THR A 63 7.82 -23.19 3.80
CA THR A 63 8.33 -24.04 4.89
C THR A 63 7.18 -24.61 5.72
N SER A 64 6.10 -23.82 5.92
CA SER A 64 4.87 -24.24 6.58
C SER A 64 3.71 -23.32 6.19
N GLY A 65 2.50 -23.70 6.60
CA GLY A 65 1.28 -22.96 6.32
C GLY A 65 0.58 -23.41 5.03
N GLN A 66 -0.49 -22.72 4.67
CA GLN A 66 -1.39 -23.11 3.58
C GLN A 66 -1.82 -21.91 2.74
N ILE A 67 -2.12 -22.18 1.48
CA ILE A 67 -2.81 -21.27 0.56
C ILE A 67 -4.03 -22.04 0.06
N ILE A 68 -5.21 -21.62 0.50
CA ILE A 68 -6.48 -22.26 0.14
C ILE A 68 -7.13 -21.41 -0.95
N MET A 69 -7.44 -21.99 -2.09
CA MET A 69 -8.10 -21.35 -3.21
C MET A 69 -9.23 -22.26 -3.69
N GLY A 70 -10.45 -21.72 -3.79
CA GLY A 70 -11.63 -22.53 -4.13
C GLY A 70 -11.90 -23.69 -3.15
N GLY A 71 -11.48 -23.56 -1.88
CA GLY A 71 -11.63 -24.60 -0.85
C GLY A 71 -10.52 -25.66 -0.84
N GLU A 72 -9.53 -25.58 -1.73
CA GLU A 72 -8.43 -26.54 -1.82
C GLU A 72 -7.08 -25.91 -1.50
N ASN A 73 -6.23 -26.63 -0.76
CA ASN A 73 -4.85 -26.19 -0.52
C ASN A 73 -3.99 -26.39 -1.76
N ILE A 74 -3.52 -25.30 -2.35
CA ILE A 74 -2.76 -25.29 -3.60
C ILE A 74 -1.24 -25.37 -3.41
N VAL A 75 -0.74 -25.43 -2.17
CA VAL A 75 0.70 -25.40 -1.88
C VAL A 75 1.46 -26.53 -2.59
N SER A 76 0.89 -27.74 -2.61
CA SER A 76 1.50 -28.91 -3.28
C SER A 76 1.36 -28.92 -4.80
N ARG A 77 0.51 -28.03 -5.37
CA ARG A 77 0.32 -27.97 -6.83
C ARG A 77 1.48 -27.26 -7.49
N PRO A 78 2.01 -27.77 -8.61
CA PRO A 78 3.03 -27.07 -9.38
C PRO A 78 2.42 -25.80 -10.03
N PRO A 79 3.25 -24.82 -10.46
CA PRO A 79 2.76 -23.52 -10.97
C PRO A 79 1.72 -23.63 -12.10
N TRP A 80 1.89 -24.56 -13.01
CA TRP A 80 1.01 -24.75 -14.18
C TRP A 80 -0.37 -25.33 -13.86
N GLU A 81 -0.58 -25.85 -12.65
CA GLU A 81 -1.85 -26.40 -12.15
C GLU A 81 -2.62 -25.43 -11.25
N ARG A 82 -2.04 -24.27 -10.91
CA ARG A 82 -2.64 -23.31 -9.99
C ARG A 82 -3.65 -22.35 -10.62
N ASN A 83 -3.86 -22.41 -11.93
CA ASN A 83 -4.76 -21.53 -12.69
C ASN A 83 -4.64 -20.05 -12.33
N LEU A 84 -3.42 -19.51 -12.34
CA LEU A 84 -3.14 -18.11 -12.02
C LEU A 84 -2.46 -17.39 -13.19
N GLY A 85 -2.68 -16.08 -13.28
CA GLY A 85 -1.95 -15.18 -14.17
C GLY A 85 -0.83 -14.50 -13.39
N LEU A 86 0.37 -14.41 -13.97
CA LEU A 86 1.51 -13.75 -13.34
C LEU A 86 2.12 -12.72 -14.28
N VAL A 87 2.27 -11.49 -13.78
CA VAL A 87 3.01 -10.40 -14.43
C VAL A 87 4.25 -10.09 -13.60
N PHE A 88 5.40 -10.30 -14.17
CA PHE A 88 6.70 -10.02 -13.55
C PHE A 88 7.07 -8.53 -13.69
N GLN A 89 7.92 -8.04 -12.83
CA GLN A 89 8.49 -6.70 -12.87
C GLN A 89 9.10 -6.33 -14.22
N SER A 90 9.78 -7.28 -14.89
CA SER A 90 10.39 -7.11 -16.21
C SER A 90 9.43 -7.36 -17.38
N TYR A 91 8.12 -7.55 -17.11
CA TYR A 91 7.09 -7.99 -18.06
C TYR A 91 7.34 -9.37 -18.70
N ALA A 92 8.57 -9.80 -18.81
CA ALA A 92 9.02 -11.10 -19.35
C ALA A 92 8.34 -11.48 -20.67
N LEU A 93 8.21 -10.51 -21.60
CA LEU A 93 7.68 -10.76 -22.93
C LEU A 93 8.71 -11.54 -23.76
N PHE A 94 8.24 -12.44 -24.61
CA PHE A 94 9.08 -13.17 -25.55
C PHE A 94 9.44 -12.24 -26.72
N PRO A 95 10.72 -11.80 -26.86
CA PRO A 95 11.09 -10.75 -27.81
C PRO A 95 10.99 -11.18 -29.27
N HIS A 96 11.08 -12.49 -29.53
CA HIS A 96 10.99 -13.09 -30.85
C HIS A 96 9.56 -13.35 -31.33
N MET A 97 8.57 -13.19 -30.45
CA MET A 97 7.14 -13.38 -30.74
C MET A 97 6.45 -12.04 -30.98
N THR A 98 5.39 -12.05 -31.79
CA THR A 98 4.50 -10.90 -31.90
C THR A 98 3.64 -10.73 -30.63
N VAL A 99 2.94 -9.61 -30.52
CA VAL A 99 1.98 -9.34 -29.42
C VAL A 99 0.92 -10.44 -29.35
N ALA A 100 0.29 -10.79 -30.48
CA ALA A 100 -0.72 -11.84 -30.51
C ALA A 100 -0.14 -13.21 -30.12
N GLN A 101 1.10 -13.53 -30.53
CA GLN A 101 1.77 -14.75 -30.15
C GLN A 101 2.15 -14.80 -28.66
N ASN A 102 2.57 -13.66 -28.08
CA ASN A 102 2.83 -13.54 -26.66
C ASN A 102 1.55 -13.81 -25.86
N VAL A 103 0.44 -13.15 -26.22
CA VAL A 103 -0.85 -13.34 -25.56
C VAL A 103 -1.36 -14.76 -25.71
N ALA A 104 -1.29 -15.35 -26.91
CA ALA A 104 -1.73 -16.72 -27.19
C ALA A 104 -0.89 -17.81 -26.53
N PHE A 105 0.28 -17.47 -25.92
CA PHE A 105 1.23 -18.46 -25.45
C PHE A 105 0.63 -19.44 -24.43
N GLY A 106 -0.07 -18.92 -23.42
CA GLY A 106 -0.74 -19.74 -22.40
C GLY A 106 -1.85 -20.62 -22.97
N LEU A 107 -2.62 -20.12 -23.95
CA LEU A 107 -3.68 -20.87 -24.61
C LEU A 107 -3.11 -22.05 -25.42
N ARG A 108 -1.96 -21.85 -26.07
CA ARG A 108 -1.26 -22.94 -26.81
C ARG A 108 -0.82 -24.07 -25.87
N LEU A 109 -0.27 -23.73 -24.70
CA LEU A 109 0.12 -24.72 -23.70
C LEU A 109 -1.09 -25.51 -23.17
N ARG A 110 -2.25 -24.86 -23.08
CA ARG A 110 -3.52 -25.50 -22.71
C ARG A 110 -4.23 -26.21 -23.87
N LYS A 111 -3.60 -26.25 -25.06
CA LYS A 111 -4.12 -26.90 -26.29
C LYS A 111 -5.48 -26.36 -26.74
N VAL A 112 -5.76 -25.06 -26.50
CA VAL A 112 -6.97 -24.39 -26.97
C VAL A 112 -6.97 -24.34 -28.51
N GLY A 113 -8.12 -24.58 -29.14
CA GLY A 113 -8.30 -24.56 -30.58
C GLY A 113 -7.93 -23.21 -31.22
N LYS A 114 -7.52 -23.20 -32.50
CA LYS A 114 -7.02 -22.00 -33.18
C LYS A 114 -8.05 -20.87 -33.24
N GLU A 115 -9.31 -21.18 -33.57
CA GLU A 115 -10.39 -20.20 -33.70
C GLU A 115 -10.74 -19.58 -32.33
N GLU A 116 -10.91 -20.40 -31.31
CA GLU A 116 -11.13 -19.96 -29.94
C GLU A 116 -9.96 -19.15 -29.40
N SER A 117 -8.72 -19.59 -29.65
CA SER A 117 -7.54 -18.85 -29.26
C SER A 117 -7.47 -17.47 -29.92
N ALA A 118 -7.83 -17.35 -31.22
CA ALA A 118 -7.86 -16.08 -31.92
C ALA A 118 -8.91 -15.12 -31.34
N SER A 119 -10.10 -15.63 -31.00
CA SER A 119 -11.18 -14.87 -30.35
C SER A 119 -10.74 -14.34 -28.98
N ARG A 120 -10.23 -15.23 -28.11
CA ARG A 120 -9.78 -14.86 -26.76
C ARG A 120 -8.62 -13.85 -26.79
N VAL A 121 -7.67 -14.00 -27.73
CA VAL A 121 -6.58 -13.03 -27.92
C VAL A 121 -7.13 -11.68 -28.33
N ALA A 122 -8.08 -11.61 -29.26
CA ALA A 122 -8.70 -10.35 -29.67
C ALA A 122 -9.44 -9.67 -28.50
N GLU A 123 -10.15 -10.44 -27.68
CA GLU A 123 -10.83 -9.94 -26.49
C GLU A 123 -9.83 -9.44 -25.43
N ALA A 124 -8.77 -10.19 -25.14
CA ALA A 124 -7.74 -9.79 -24.21
C ALA A 124 -7.04 -8.51 -24.66
N LEU A 125 -6.71 -8.37 -25.95
CA LEU A 125 -6.12 -7.15 -26.50
C LEU A 125 -7.09 -5.95 -26.43
N ARG A 126 -8.38 -6.18 -26.64
CA ARG A 126 -9.42 -5.15 -26.46
C ARG A 126 -9.53 -4.72 -25.00
N ALA A 127 -9.49 -5.68 -24.06
CA ALA A 127 -9.55 -5.39 -22.64
C ALA A 127 -8.41 -4.46 -22.16
N VAL A 128 -7.24 -4.53 -22.80
CA VAL A 128 -6.08 -3.68 -22.50
C VAL A 128 -5.90 -2.51 -23.50
N ARG A 129 -6.87 -2.23 -24.37
CA ARG A 129 -6.84 -1.13 -25.36
C ARG A 129 -5.64 -1.22 -26.33
N LEU A 130 -5.35 -2.42 -26.83
CA LEU A 130 -4.28 -2.72 -27.79
C LEU A 130 -4.82 -3.36 -29.08
N GLU A 131 -6.05 -3.03 -29.48
CA GLU A 131 -6.59 -3.45 -30.79
C GLU A 131 -5.66 -2.99 -31.92
N GLY A 132 -5.41 -3.87 -32.87
CA GLY A 132 -4.54 -3.56 -34.02
C GLY A 132 -3.04 -3.73 -33.76
N PHE A 133 -2.61 -3.99 -32.53
CA PHE A 133 -1.18 -4.19 -32.19
C PHE A 133 -0.71 -5.63 -32.33
N GLY A 134 -1.59 -6.58 -32.67
CA GLY A 134 -1.30 -8.01 -32.67
C GLY A 134 -0.07 -8.47 -33.45
N ASN A 135 0.25 -7.79 -34.54
CA ASN A 135 1.37 -8.14 -35.42
C ASN A 135 2.71 -7.49 -35.01
N ARG A 136 2.70 -6.53 -34.07
CA ARG A 136 3.92 -5.86 -33.60
C ARG A 136 4.73 -6.80 -32.69
N ARG A 137 6.03 -6.50 -32.60
CA ARG A 137 6.94 -7.15 -31.65
C ARG A 137 7.13 -6.28 -30.40
N PRO A 138 7.53 -6.86 -29.25
CA PRO A 138 7.79 -6.10 -28.02
C PRO A 138 8.72 -4.91 -28.21
N ALA A 139 9.76 -5.02 -29.03
CA ALA A 139 10.70 -3.94 -29.31
C ALA A 139 10.07 -2.71 -30.00
N GLU A 140 8.90 -2.85 -30.60
CA GLU A 140 8.16 -1.78 -31.31
C GLU A 140 7.13 -1.10 -30.39
N LEU A 141 7.14 -1.42 -29.09
CA LEU A 141 6.16 -0.95 -28.11
C LEU A 141 6.82 -0.08 -27.04
N SER A 142 6.08 0.93 -26.56
CA SER A 142 6.45 1.66 -25.35
C SER A 142 6.37 0.76 -24.12
N GLY A 143 7.02 1.16 -23.00
CA GLY A 143 7.00 0.41 -21.74
C GLY A 143 5.57 0.12 -21.23
N GLY A 144 4.68 1.12 -21.26
CA GLY A 144 3.27 0.93 -20.89
C GLY A 144 2.51 -0.01 -21.83
N GLN A 145 2.82 0.00 -23.13
CA GLN A 145 2.24 -0.95 -24.08
C GLN A 145 2.76 -2.38 -23.82
N GLN A 146 4.05 -2.54 -23.52
CA GLN A 146 4.61 -3.85 -23.13
C GLN A 146 3.94 -4.39 -21.86
N GLN A 147 3.72 -3.55 -20.88
CA GLN A 147 3.01 -3.91 -19.65
C GLN A 147 1.59 -4.38 -19.94
N ARG A 148 0.83 -3.65 -20.77
CA ARG A 148 -0.52 -4.06 -21.18
C ARG A 148 -0.51 -5.40 -21.91
N VAL A 149 0.48 -5.68 -22.75
CA VAL A 149 0.65 -7.00 -23.38
C VAL A 149 0.89 -8.08 -22.33
N ALA A 150 1.72 -7.82 -21.31
CA ALA A 150 1.96 -8.77 -20.23
C ALA A 150 0.70 -9.06 -19.42
N ILE A 151 -0.13 -8.03 -19.14
CA ILE A 151 -1.44 -8.20 -18.50
C ILE A 151 -2.37 -9.01 -19.42
N ALA A 152 -2.49 -8.67 -20.71
CA ALA A 152 -3.31 -9.42 -21.65
C ALA A 152 -2.92 -10.90 -21.72
N ARG A 153 -1.61 -11.21 -21.72
CA ARG A 153 -1.07 -12.57 -21.66
C ARG A 153 -1.47 -13.30 -20.39
N ALA A 154 -1.51 -12.58 -19.27
CA ALA A 154 -1.88 -13.16 -17.98
C ALA A 154 -3.40 -13.41 -17.85
N ILE A 155 -4.25 -12.53 -18.40
CA ILE A 155 -5.70 -12.66 -18.26
C ILE A 155 -6.37 -13.52 -19.33
N VAL A 156 -5.73 -13.72 -20.50
CA VAL A 156 -6.32 -14.48 -21.64
C VAL A 156 -6.67 -15.93 -21.30
N ILE A 157 -6.00 -16.50 -20.30
CA ILE A 157 -6.23 -17.86 -19.81
C ILE A 157 -7.38 -17.95 -18.80
N GLU A 158 -8.04 -16.81 -18.50
CA GLU A 158 -9.13 -16.68 -17.51
C GLU A 158 -8.68 -17.25 -16.14
N PRO A 159 -7.64 -16.68 -15.52
CA PRO A 159 -7.14 -17.19 -14.26
C PRO A 159 -8.09 -16.85 -13.10
N GLU A 160 -8.01 -17.63 -12.02
CA GLU A 160 -8.76 -17.35 -10.78
C GLU A 160 -8.20 -16.15 -10.02
N ILE A 161 -6.88 -15.93 -10.14
CA ILE A 161 -6.19 -14.78 -9.55
C ILE A 161 -5.12 -14.24 -10.49
N LEU A 162 -4.98 -12.91 -10.51
CA LEU A 162 -3.91 -12.19 -11.17
C LEU A 162 -2.86 -11.76 -10.13
N LEU A 163 -1.62 -12.16 -10.31
CA LEU A 163 -0.48 -11.79 -9.50
C LEU A 163 0.35 -10.73 -10.23
N LEU A 164 0.59 -9.59 -9.60
CA LEU A 164 1.35 -8.47 -10.17
C LEU A 164 2.57 -8.19 -9.28
N ASP A 165 3.78 -8.49 -9.77
CA ASP A 165 5.04 -8.25 -9.03
C ASP A 165 5.67 -6.94 -9.49
N GLU A 166 5.47 -5.86 -8.75
CA GLU A 166 5.96 -4.50 -9.01
C GLU A 166 5.80 -4.05 -10.49
N PRO A 167 4.61 -4.17 -11.08
CA PRO A 167 4.44 -4.01 -12.53
C PRO A 167 4.72 -2.58 -13.02
N LEU A 168 4.74 -1.57 -12.15
CA LEU A 168 4.91 -0.16 -12.51
C LEU A 168 6.34 0.36 -12.30
N SER A 169 7.22 -0.44 -11.71
CA SER A 169 8.56 0.01 -11.28
C SER A 169 9.48 0.47 -12.40
N ASN A 170 9.29 -0.06 -13.63
CA ASN A 170 10.11 0.26 -14.79
C ASN A 170 9.59 1.43 -15.65
N LEU A 171 8.54 2.12 -15.19
CA LEU A 171 7.92 3.24 -15.89
C LEU A 171 8.39 4.58 -15.31
N ASP A 172 8.46 5.60 -16.18
CA ASP A 172 8.62 6.98 -15.71
C ASP A 172 7.39 7.45 -14.92
N ALA A 173 7.53 8.53 -14.16
CA ALA A 173 6.50 9.01 -13.22
C ALA A 173 5.15 9.29 -13.91
N ARG A 174 5.17 9.94 -15.08
CA ARG A 174 3.95 10.29 -15.80
C ARG A 174 3.21 9.05 -16.30
N LEU A 175 3.95 8.14 -16.93
CA LEU A 175 3.39 6.90 -17.46
C LEU A 175 2.90 5.98 -16.32
N ARG A 176 3.59 6.01 -15.16
CA ARG A 176 3.18 5.29 -13.96
C ARG A 176 1.81 5.75 -13.46
N ASP A 177 1.58 7.07 -13.39
CA ASP A 177 0.30 7.63 -12.97
C ASP A 177 -0.84 7.23 -13.93
N GLU A 178 -0.61 7.29 -15.24
CA GLU A 178 -1.59 6.84 -16.24
C GLU A 178 -1.90 5.34 -16.08
N MET A 179 -0.85 4.51 -15.91
CA MET A 179 -0.98 3.05 -15.82
C MET A 179 -1.65 2.57 -14.53
N ARG A 180 -1.55 3.31 -13.42
CA ARG A 180 -2.30 2.99 -12.18
C ARG A 180 -3.80 2.91 -12.46
N PHE A 181 -4.35 3.95 -13.07
CA PHE A 181 -5.78 4.00 -13.40
C PHE A 181 -6.17 2.92 -14.41
N GLU A 182 -5.32 2.68 -15.42
CA GLU A 182 -5.61 1.67 -16.43
C GLU A 182 -5.63 0.24 -15.88
N ILE A 183 -4.67 -0.14 -15.03
CA ILE A 183 -4.66 -1.46 -14.40
C ILE A 183 -5.92 -1.62 -13.53
N ARG A 184 -6.29 -0.59 -12.77
CA ARG A 184 -7.51 -0.62 -11.97
C ARG A 184 -8.77 -0.75 -12.85
N ASP A 185 -8.83 -0.04 -13.97
CA ASP A 185 -9.92 -0.15 -14.96
C ASP A 185 -10.02 -1.55 -15.55
N ILE A 186 -8.88 -2.16 -15.92
CA ILE A 186 -8.83 -3.54 -16.46
C ILE A 186 -9.37 -4.50 -15.42
N GLN A 187 -8.90 -4.42 -14.18
CA GLN A 187 -9.33 -5.28 -13.09
C GLN A 187 -10.83 -5.10 -12.79
N SER A 188 -11.33 -3.86 -12.74
CA SER A 188 -12.75 -3.58 -12.48
C SER A 188 -13.66 -4.13 -13.58
N ARG A 189 -13.23 -4.07 -14.85
CA ARG A 189 -13.99 -4.61 -15.99
C ARG A 189 -13.97 -6.12 -16.06
N THR A 190 -12.87 -6.75 -15.68
CA THR A 190 -12.71 -8.21 -15.71
C THR A 190 -13.23 -8.87 -14.44
N GLY A 191 -13.32 -8.13 -13.34
CA GLY A 191 -13.70 -8.67 -12.03
C GLY A 191 -12.71 -9.69 -11.46
N ILE A 192 -11.48 -9.72 -11.99
CA ILE A 192 -10.47 -10.72 -11.59
C ILE A 192 -9.92 -10.39 -10.20
N THR A 193 -9.84 -11.39 -9.32
CA THR A 193 -9.15 -11.26 -8.03
C THR A 193 -7.69 -10.95 -8.28
N THR A 194 -7.13 -9.94 -7.61
CA THR A 194 -5.76 -9.47 -7.89
C THR A 194 -4.95 -9.33 -6.61
N LEU A 195 -3.76 -9.93 -6.59
CA LEU A 195 -2.73 -9.71 -5.58
C LEU A 195 -1.61 -8.87 -6.20
N PHE A 196 -1.42 -7.68 -5.69
CA PHE A 196 -0.49 -6.68 -6.20
C PHE A 196 0.64 -6.43 -5.20
N VAL A 197 1.86 -6.53 -5.64
CA VAL A 197 3.05 -6.22 -4.85
C VAL A 197 3.62 -4.89 -5.29
N THR A 198 3.86 -4.02 -4.33
CA THR A 198 4.52 -2.73 -4.57
C THR A 198 5.28 -2.28 -3.32
N HIS A 199 6.25 -1.39 -3.51
CA HIS A 199 6.88 -0.60 -2.44
C HIS A 199 6.43 0.87 -2.50
N ASP A 200 5.65 1.25 -3.51
CA ASP A 200 5.11 2.61 -3.68
C ASP A 200 3.76 2.73 -2.94
N GLN A 201 3.74 3.64 -1.96
CA GLN A 201 2.55 3.88 -1.15
C GLN A 201 1.40 4.47 -1.96
N GLN A 202 1.70 5.35 -2.92
CA GLN A 202 0.68 5.98 -3.76
C GLN A 202 -0.01 4.95 -4.66
N GLU A 203 0.74 3.98 -5.18
CA GLU A 203 0.17 2.87 -5.94
C GLU A 203 -0.83 2.09 -5.08
N ALA A 204 -0.42 1.67 -3.87
CA ALA A 204 -1.27 0.91 -2.97
C ALA A 204 -2.53 1.70 -2.55
N LEU A 205 -2.35 2.98 -2.16
CA LEU A 205 -3.45 3.84 -1.71
C LEU A 205 -4.47 4.16 -2.82
N THR A 206 -4.04 4.20 -4.10
CA THR A 206 -4.92 4.59 -5.21
C THR A 206 -5.57 3.42 -5.93
N MET A 207 -4.95 2.23 -5.89
CA MET A 207 -5.39 1.09 -6.70
C MET A 207 -6.11 0.01 -5.91
N CYS A 208 -5.76 -0.20 -4.63
CA CYS A 208 -6.20 -1.35 -3.86
C CYS A 208 -7.51 -1.12 -3.12
N ASP A 209 -8.34 -2.17 -3.04
CA ASP A 209 -9.51 -2.19 -2.16
C ASP A 209 -9.08 -2.37 -0.69
N ARG A 210 -8.04 -3.20 -0.47
CA ARG A 210 -7.37 -3.36 0.82
C ARG A 210 -5.86 -3.44 0.63
N ILE A 211 -5.15 -3.03 1.67
CA ILE A 211 -3.68 -3.03 1.73
C ILE A 211 -3.26 -3.87 2.93
N ALA A 212 -2.42 -4.88 2.68
CA ALA A 212 -1.72 -5.64 3.70
C ALA A 212 -0.31 -5.03 3.86
N VAL A 213 -0.08 -4.34 4.96
CA VAL A 213 1.21 -3.71 5.27
C VAL A 213 2.09 -4.74 5.95
N MET A 214 3.25 -5.01 5.35
CA MET A 214 4.23 -6.00 5.82
C MET A 214 5.49 -5.33 6.36
N ASN A 215 6.03 -5.89 7.42
CA ASN A 215 7.31 -5.51 8.00
C ASN A 215 8.03 -6.72 8.58
N GLY A 216 9.32 -6.90 8.26
CA GLY A 216 10.14 -7.98 8.82
C GLY A 216 9.54 -9.39 8.65
N GLY A 217 8.89 -9.66 7.53
CA GLY A 217 8.24 -10.95 7.24
C GLY A 217 6.82 -11.12 7.79
N ARG A 218 6.30 -10.15 8.55
CA ARG A 218 5.01 -10.23 9.24
C ARG A 218 4.00 -9.23 8.71
N LEU A 219 2.73 -9.51 8.93
CA LEU A 219 1.63 -8.60 8.68
C LEU A 219 1.49 -7.64 9.88
N GLU A 220 1.67 -6.34 9.63
CA GLU A 220 1.47 -5.29 10.64
C GLU A 220 0.00 -4.85 10.72
N GLN A 221 -0.61 -4.65 9.55
CA GLN A 221 -2.02 -4.23 9.44
C GLN A 221 -2.57 -4.61 8.08
N ILE A 222 -3.86 -4.90 8.03
CA ILE A 222 -4.63 -5.02 6.80
C ILE A 222 -5.92 -4.20 6.92
N GLY A 223 -6.24 -3.44 5.88
CA GLY A 223 -7.43 -2.58 5.87
C GLY A 223 -7.60 -1.85 4.55
N THR A 224 -8.68 -1.09 4.41
CA THR A 224 -8.87 -0.16 3.30
C THR A 224 -7.78 0.91 3.30
N PRO A 225 -7.49 1.57 2.15
CA PRO A 225 -6.53 2.68 2.10
C PRO A 225 -6.74 3.72 3.19
N VAL A 226 -8.00 4.12 3.42
CA VAL A 226 -8.36 5.10 4.47
C VAL A 226 -8.05 4.56 5.87
N GLU A 227 -8.38 3.29 6.16
CA GLU A 227 -8.10 2.69 7.47
C GLU A 227 -6.60 2.59 7.75
N VAL A 228 -5.78 2.19 6.76
CA VAL A 228 -4.32 2.09 6.95
C VAL A 228 -3.68 3.46 7.12
N TYR A 229 -4.22 4.50 6.46
CA TYR A 229 -3.71 5.86 6.54
C TYR A 229 -4.13 6.57 7.82
N ASP A 230 -5.44 6.58 8.15
CA ASP A 230 -5.99 7.35 9.26
C ASP A 230 -6.00 6.58 10.58
N LYS A 231 -6.13 5.23 10.51
CA LYS A 231 -6.26 4.34 11.68
C LYS A 231 -5.10 3.35 11.74
N ALA A 232 -3.88 3.85 11.60
CA ALA A 232 -2.69 3.04 11.75
C ALA A 232 -2.70 2.26 13.06
N ALA A 233 -2.46 0.96 13.01
CA ALA A 233 -2.50 0.07 14.16
C ALA A 233 -1.19 0.07 14.96
N THR A 234 -0.07 0.43 14.32
CA THR A 234 1.26 0.45 14.94
C THR A 234 2.00 1.74 14.58
N PRO A 235 2.99 2.16 15.39
CA PRO A 235 3.86 3.30 15.05
C PRO A 235 4.56 3.10 13.68
N PHE A 236 4.92 1.84 13.37
CA PHE A 236 5.50 1.51 12.09
C PHE A 236 4.56 1.87 10.93
N VAL A 237 3.30 1.43 10.96
CA VAL A 237 2.32 1.72 9.91
C VAL A 237 2.09 3.22 9.80
N ALA A 238 1.93 3.92 10.93
CA ALA A 238 1.73 5.38 10.95
C ALA A 238 2.88 6.15 10.29
N GLY A 239 4.13 5.74 10.55
CA GLY A 239 5.32 6.36 9.97
C GLY A 239 5.65 5.88 8.56
N PHE A 240 5.26 4.65 8.21
CA PHE A 240 5.54 4.08 6.88
C PHE A 240 4.52 4.53 5.84
N ILE A 241 3.22 4.64 6.18
CA ILE A 241 2.17 5.09 5.25
C ILE A 241 2.06 6.61 5.30
N GLY A 242 2.64 7.28 4.32
CA GLY A 242 2.76 8.74 4.31
C GLY A 242 3.76 9.26 5.36
N ARG A 243 3.80 10.57 5.52
CA ARG A 243 4.58 11.22 6.58
C ARG A 243 3.74 11.33 7.85
N ALA A 244 4.35 11.10 9.02
CA ALA A 244 3.74 11.38 10.31
C ALA A 244 4.77 12.02 11.24
N ASN A 245 4.35 13.03 11.97
CA ASN A 245 5.12 13.60 13.06
C ASN A 245 4.90 12.76 14.31
N SER A 246 5.92 12.59 15.12
CA SER A 246 5.84 11.93 16.43
C SER A 246 6.17 12.96 17.51
N VAL A 247 5.22 13.19 18.40
CA VAL A 247 5.38 14.08 19.56
C VAL A 247 5.43 13.22 20.82
N PRO A 248 6.60 13.12 21.49
CA PRO A 248 6.67 12.43 22.78
C PRO A 248 5.78 13.13 23.80
N ALA A 249 5.03 12.38 24.57
CA ALA A 249 4.16 12.93 25.58
C ALA A 249 4.08 12.03 26.83
N THR A 250 3.67 12.60 27.94
CA THR A 250 3.36 11.86 29.19
C THR A 250 1.87 11.88 29.39
N LEU A 251 1.29 10.70 29.62
CA LEU A 251 -0.15 10.56 29.90
C LEU A 251 -0.46 10.91 31.35
N SER A 252 -1.49 11.72 31.54
CA SER A 252 -2.12 11.95 32.84
C SER A 252 -3.60 11.59 32.77
N LEU A 253 -4.04 10.68 33.62
CA LEU A 253 -5.43 10.18 33.65
C LEU A 253 -6.33 10.99 34.57
N GLY A 254 -5.80 11.68 35.58
CA GLY A 254 -6.52 12.58 36.49
C GLY A 254 -7.95 12.11 36.85
N THR A 255 -8.78 13.03 37.39
CA THR A 255 -10.19 12.74 37.69
C THR A 255 -11.14 13.10 36.53
N GLY A 256 -10.64 13.34 35.34
CA GLY A 256 -11.41 13.82 34.20
C GLY A 256 -10.95 13.23 32.86
N THR A 257 -11.00 14.02 31.80
CA THR A 257 -10.53 13.64 30.46
C THR A 257 -9.02 13.40 30.50
N PRO A 258 -8.50 12.31 29.89
CA PRO A 258 -7.08 12.05 29.76
C PRO A 258 -6.35 13.22 29.13
N ARG A 259 -5.13 13.51 29.59
CA ARG A 259 -4.29 14.59 29.06
C ARG A 259 -2.95 14.03 28.63
N LEU A 260 -2.45 14.57 27.54
CA LEU A 260 -1.08 14.32 27.08
C LEU A 260 -0.28 15.62 27.28
N ASP A 261 0.86 15.52 27.89
CA ASP A 261 1.76 16.63 28.17
C ASP A 261 3.10 16.43 27.45
N HIS A 262 3.54 17.43 26.71
CA HIS A 262 4.88 17.53 26.10
C HIS A 262 5.61 18.71 26.71
N GLU A 263 6.64 18.45 27.52
CA GLU A 263 7.48 19.49 28.14
C GLU A 263 6.66 20.62 28.84
N GLY A 264 5.60 20.27 29.57
CA GLY A 264 4.73 21.23 30.27
C GLY A 264 3.63 21.86 29.39
N GLN A 265 3.51 21.45 28.14
CA GLN A 265 2.49 21.95 27.22
C GLN A 265 1.49 20.84 26.88
N ALA A 266 0.20 21.15 26.98
CA ALA A 266 -0.85 20.17 26.72
C ALA A 266 -1.05 19.94 25.21
N LEU A 267 -1.11 18.67 24.80
CA LEU A 267 -1.60 18.28 23.49
C LEU A 267 -3.14 18.24 23.49
N PRO A 268 -3.79 18.23 22.31
CA PRO A 268 -5.23 17.97 22.21
C PRO A 268 -5.61 16.70 22.97
N ALA A 269 -6.68 16.78 23.78
CA ALA A 269 -7.08 15.69 24.66
C ALA A 269 -7.58 14.49 23.84
N PRO A 270 -7.00 13.28 24.04
CA PRO A 270 -7.48 12.08 23.35
C PRO A 270 -8.82 11.61 23.93
N GLY A 271 -9.59 10.88 23.11
CA GLY A 271 -10.67 10.06 23.62
C GLY A 271 -10.12 8.89 24.46
N VAL A 272 -10.86 8.44 25.46
CA VAL A 272 -10.46 7.29 26.29
C VAL A 272 -10.24 6.03 25.43
N ASP A 273 -11.09 5.84 24.42
CA ASP A 273 -11.01 4.72 23.47
C ASP A 273 -9.83 4.78 22.50
N GLU A 274 -9.14 5.93 22.45
CA GLU A 274 -7.97 6.15 21.58
C GLU A 274 -6.65 5.81 22.26
N LEU A 275 -6.69 5.61 23.58
CA LEU A 275 -5.52 5.23 24.36
C LEU A 275 -5.21 3.74 24.24
N PRO A 276 -3.92 3.33 24.27
CA PRO A 276 -3.54 1.94 24.43
C PRO A 276 -4.17 1.33 25.69
N LYS A 277 -4.68 0.11 25.59
CA LYS A 277 -5.43 -0.56 26.69
C LYS A 277 -4.67 -0.66 28.00
N ASP A 278 -3.35 -0.76 27.94
CA ASP A 278 -2.46 -0.91 29.09
C ASP A 278 -1.83 0.41 29.53
N ALA A 279 -2.32 1.55 29.02
CA ALA A 279 -1.78 2.86 29.34
C ALA A 279 -2.21 3.29 30.76
N GLY A 280 -1.23 3.49 31.66
CA GLY A 280 -1.44 3.97 33.02
C GLY A 280 -1.02 5.42 33.23
N GLU A 281 -1.28 5.96 34.44
CA GLU A 281 -0.82 7.31 34.84
C GLU A 281 0.70 7.41 34.69
N GLY A 282 1.18 8.51 34.08
CA GLY A 282 2.59 8.75 33.85
C GLY A 282 3.22 7.97 32.69
N ALA A 283 2.44 7.18 31.94
CA ALA A 283 2.95 6.40 30.82
C ALA A 283 3.53 7.31 29.73
N LYS A 284 4.69 6.90 29.18
CA LYS A 284 5.30 7.57 28.04
C LYS A 284 4.57 7.17 26.76
N MET A 285 4.17 8.16 25.99
CA MET A 285 3.38 8.02 24.78
C MET A 285 4.06 8.68 23.60
N SER A 286 3.75 8.20 22.41
CA SER A 286 4.04 8.83 21.15
C SER A 286 2.73 9.26 20.51
N ALA A 287 2.48 10.57 20.43
CA ALA A 287 1.36 11.14 19.73
C ALA A 287 1.77 11.38 18.27
N MET A 288 1.19 10.65 17.33
CA MET A 288 1.50 10.77 15.91
C MET A 288 0.42 11.56 15.19
N VAL A 289 0.84 12.59 14.45
CA VAL A 289 -0.05 13.51 13.71
C VAL A 289 0.47 13.72 12.29
N ARG A 290 -0.46 13.77 11.32
CA ARG A 290 -0.11 14.00 9.91
C ARG A 290 0.31 15.46 9.68
N PRO A 291 1.28 15.76 8.78
CA PRO A 291 1.70 17.12 8.47
C PRO A 291 0.56 18.07 8.08
N HIS A 292 -0.38 17.60 7.26
CA HIS A 292 -1.52 18.37 6.80
C HIS A 292 -2.60 18.65 7.88
N ALA A 293 -2.56 17.91 8.98
CA ALA A 293 -3.49 18.10 10.09
C ALA A 293 -3.03 19.19 11.06
N ILE A 294 -1.74 19.56 11.04
CA ILE A 294 -1.17 20.60 11.90
C ILE A 294 -1.61 21.96 11.39
N GLN A 295 -2.22 22.74 12.28
CA GLN A 295 -2.66 24.11 12.05
C GLN A 295 -1.72 25.06 12.78
N LEU A 296 -1.30 26.14 12.11
CA LEU A 296 -0.50 27.19 12.68
C LEU A 296 -1.39 28.37 13.11
N SER A 297 -1.12 28.90 14.28
CA SER A 297 -1.76 30.10 14.80
C SER A 297 -0.74 31.04 15.46
N ARG A 298 -1.19 32.22 15.86
CA ARG A 298 -0.33 33.16 16.61
C ARG A 298 0.03 32.55 17.97
N PRO A 299 1.18 32.89 18.54
CA PRO A 299 1.64 32.32 19.82
C PRO A 299 0.65 32.48 21.00
N ASP A 300 -0.18 33.54 20.99
CA ASP A 300 -1.16 33.83 22.01
C ASP A 300 -2.47 33.05 21.90
N ALA A 301 -2.67 32.30 20.82
CA ALA A 301 -3.88 31.54 20.58
C ALA A 301 -3.95 30.19 21.36
N GLY A 302 -2.88 29.84 22.09
CA GLY A 302 -2.77 28.56 22.79
C GLY A 302 -2.38 27.40 21.86
N GLY A 303 -1.93 26.26 22.43
CA GLY A 303 -1.41 25.11 21.71
C GLY A 303 0.08 24.89 22.01
N LEU A 304 0.73 24.00 21.26
CA LEU A 304 2.16 23.78 21.39
C LEU A 304 2.95 24.91 20.77
N THR A 305 3.86 25.51 21.54
CA THR A 305 4.76 26.54 21.05
C THR A 305 5.85 25.92 20.19
N ALA A 306 6.05 26.46 19.00
CA ALA A 306 7.09 26.04 18.08
C ALA A 306 7.76 27.25 17.42
N ARG A 307 9.01 27.05 16.99
CA ARG A 307 9.73 27.99 16.14
C ARG A 307 9.77 27.46 14.71
N VAL A 308 9.45 28.32 13.75
CA VAL A 308 9.61 28.03 12.32
C VAL A 308 11.10 28.01 11.97
N ILE A 309 11.62 26.86 11.57
CA ILE A 309 13.02 26.70 11.13
C ILE A 309 13.14 27.00 9.64
N ARG A 310 12.22 26.43 8.84
CA ARG A 310 12.27 26.55 7.40
C ARG A 310 10.85 26.47 6.80
N SER A 311 10.63 27.22 5.73
CA SER A 311 9.40 27.20 4.95
C SER A 311 9.74 27.06 3.47
N VAL A 312 9.24 26.01 2.80
CA VAL A 312 9.59 25.68 1.41
C VAL A 312 8.33 25.44 0.60
N PHE A 313 8.19 26.17 -0.50
CA PHE A 313 7.11 25.91 -1.46
C PHE A 313 7.43 24.69 -2.33
N VAL A 314 6.57 23.68 -2.29
CA VAL A 314 6.72 22.42 -3.06
C VAL A 314 5.55 22.21 -4.04
N GLY A 315 5.04 23.28 -4.61
CA GLY A 315 3.98 23.27 -5.62
C GLY A 315 2.58 23.37 -5.00
N SER A 316 1.99 22.24 -4.64
CA SER A 316 0.62 22.22 -4.08
C SER A 316 0.53 22.61 -2.61
N VAL A 317 1.63 22.52 -1.87
CA VAL A 317 1.71 22.86 -0.44
C VAL A 317 2.98 23.66 -0.12
N ILE A 318 2.99 24.27 1.05
CA ILE A 318 4.18 24.83 1.70
C ILE A 318 4.55 23.86 2.82
N GLU A 319 5.72 23.21 2.73
CA GLU A 319 6.29 22.43 3.82
C GLU A 319 6.98 23.36 4.81
N VAL A 320 6.59 23.27 6.08
CA VAL A 320 7.13 24.08 7.17
C VAL A 320 7.79 23.16 8.18
N GLU A 321 9.10 23.30 8.34
CA GLU A 321 9.84 22.63 9.41
C GLU A 321 9.77 23.47 10.68
N LEU A 322 9.36 22.84 11.76
CA LEU A 322 9.04 23.44 13.05
C LEU A 322 9.89 22.75 14.14
N GLU A 323 10.31 23.50 15.13
CA GLU A 323 10.99 22.99 16.31
C GLU A 323 10.21 23.34 17.56
N LEU A 324 9.79 22.31 18.29
CA LEU A 324 9.12 22.45 19.58
C LEU A 324 10.10 22.83 20.70
N VAL A 325 9.57 23.29 21.82
CA VAL A 325 10.34 23.34 23.07
C VAL A 325 10.87 21.93 23.35
N GLY A 326 12.16 21.83 23.68
CA GLY A 326 12.82 20.52 23.83
C GLY A 326 13.53 20.00 22.57
N GLY A 327 13.46 20.72 21.45
CA GLY A 327 14.23 20.42 20.23
C GLY A 327 13.57 19.38 19.30
N GLN A 328 12.37 18.91 19.60
CA GLN A 328 11.64 17.99 18.72
C GLN A 328 11.25 18.69 17.42
N LYS A 329 11.59 18.08 16.29
CA LYS A 329 11.25 18.61 14.96
C LYS A 329 9.95 18.01 14.43
N LEU A 330 9.12 18.88 13.86
CA LEU A 330 7.86 18.55 13.19
C LEU A 330 7.85 19.16 11.79
N VAL A 331 7.00 18.60 10.93
CA VAL A 331 6.69 19.18 9.61
C VAL A 331 5.20 19.45 9.52
N ALA A 332 4.83 20.67 9.12
CA ALA A 332 3.46 21.00 8.73
C ALA A 332 3.37 21.20 7.21
N GLU A 333 2.23 20.85 6.63
CA GLU A 333 1.90 21.09 5.22
C GLU A 333 0.77 22.10 5.16
N LEU A 334 1.07 23.30 4.67
CA LEU A 334 0.13 24.41 4.62
C LEU A 334 -0.31 24.67 3.17
N ARG A 335 -1.55 25.12 3.03
CA ARG A 335 -2.05 25.54 1.71
C ARG A 335 -1.40 26.89 1.31
N PRO A 336 -0.83 27.01 0.11
CA PRO A 336 -0.33 28.29 -0.41
C PRO A 336 -1.41 29.37 -0.38
N GLY A 337 -1.07 30.57 0.13
CA GLY A 337 -1.99 31.70 0.23
C GLY A 337 -2.96 31.67 1.42
N SER A 338 -2.88 30.66 2.29
CA SER A 338 -3.64 30.66 3.55
C SER A 338 -3.08 31.65 4.56
N GLU A 339 -3.89 32.05 5.56
CA GLU A 339 -3.43 32.90 6.68
C GLU A 339 -2.31 32.20 7.47
N GLU A 340 -2.41 30.89 7.66
CA GLU A 340 -1.39 30.05 8.31
C GLU A 340 -0.03 30.12 7.59
N ALA A 341 -0.05 30.13 6.25
CA ALA A 341 1.17 30.26 5.46
C ALA A 341 1.87 31.60 5.64
N GLN A 342 1.13 32.68 5.97
CA GLN A 342 1.72 33.98 6.28
C GLN A 342 2.45 33.99 7.62
N LEU A 343 2.04 33.15 8.57
CA LEU A 343 2.69 32.97 9.87
C LEU A 343 3.99 32.15 9.78
N ALA A 344 4.14 31.34 8.72
CA ALA A 344 5.24 30.40 8.55
C ALA A 344 6.55 31.08 8.05
N GLN A 345 6.96 32.19 8.69
CA GLN A 345 8.20 32.88 8.38
C GLN A 345 9.36 32.28 9.19
N PRO A 346 10.51 31.95 8.56
CA PRO A 346 11.68 31.44 9.30
C PRO A 346 12.06 32.34 10.49
N GLY A 347 12.22 31.73 11.66
CA GLY A 347 12.52 32.41 12.92
C GLY A 347 11.29 32.90 13.68
N ALA A 348 10.09 32.84 13.12
CA ALA A 348 8.87 33.21 13.84
C ALA A 348 8.49 32.14 14.87
N ASP A 349 7.96 32.59 16.01
CA ASP A 349 7.31 31.71 16.97
C ASP A 349 5.82 31.60 16.64
N VAL A 350 5.30 30.37 16.67
CA VAL A 350 3.90 30.02 16.33
C VAL A 350 3.34 29.06 17.37
N ALA A 351 2.00 28.99 17.44
CA ALA A 351 1.32 27.96 18.19
C ALA A 351 0.78 26.89 17.21
N LEU A 352 0.95 25.62 17.57
CA LEU A 352 0.49 24.47 16.79
C LEU A 352 -0.73 23.84 17.45
N ASN A 353 -1.72 23.56 16.63
CA ASN A 353 -2.93 22.86 17.02
C ASN A 353 -3.32 21.81 15.98
N TRP A 354 -4.08 20.80 16.40
CA TRP A 354 -4.75 19.81 15.55
C TRP A 354 -5.95 19.24 16.30
N ARG A 355 -6.84 18.56 15.59
CA ARG A 355 -7.98 17.90 16.24
C ARG A 355 -7.50 16.60 16.89
N SER A 356 -8.07 16.25 18.04
CA SER A 356 -7.76 14.95 18.70
C SER A 356 -7.97 13.75 17.76
N THR A 357 -9.01 13.80 16.92
CA THR A 357 -9.33 12.76 15.92
C THR A 357 -8.27 12.58 14.84
N ASP A 358 -7.40 13.57 14.62
CA ASP A 358 -6.33 13.53 13.61
C ASP A 358 -5.01 12.99 14.19
N MET A 359 -5.03 12.59 15.46
CA MET A 359 -3.88 12.08 16.20
C MET A 359 -4.05 10.59 16.50
N ARG A 360 -2.95 9.84 16.40
CA ARG A 360 -2.88 8.44 16.86
C ARG A 360 -1.88 8.36 18.00
N ILE A 361 -2.23 7.59 19.04
CA ILE A 361 -1.43 7.48 20.26
C ILE A 361 -0.95 6.05 20.41
N PHE A 362 0.36 5.93 20.66
CA PHE A 362 1.01 4.65 20.86
C PHE A 362 1.83 4.70 22.16
N ALA A 363 2.05 3.55 22.80
CA ALA A 363 3.06 3.42 23.84
C ALA A 363 4.43 3.71 23.24
N ALA A 364 5.29 4.49 23.95
CA ALA A 364 6.62 4.88 23.51
C ALA A 364 7.63 3.74 23.70
#